data_f111acd6387d0ae94139b5c28440e7d6
#
_entry.id   f111acd6387d0ae94139b5c28440e7d6
#
_cell.length_a   1.000
_cell.length_b   1.000
_cell.length_c   1.000
_cell.angle_alpha   90.00
_cell.angle_beta   90.00
_cell.angle_gamma   90.00
#
_symmetry.space_group_name_H-M   'P 1'
#
loop_
_entity.id
_entity.type
_entity.pdbx_description
1 polymer ?
#
loop_
_entity_poly.entity_id
_entity_poly.type
_entity_poly.pdbx_seq_one_letter_code
_entity_poly.pdbx_strand_id
1 'polypeptide(L)'
;VKEVVKEYKLSYPKVIKKIKFKTYNQKRFYKAIEHPNHNIIMGHALAGAGKTYISIQKGLELLLHRLSHIEKLIIINPTVDVGNEDKLGHLPGDLMEKIAVHNESSLFIMHKIIGPVETKKLIEQGKIEFRVLNFLRGINFEKSYIILDEAQNASPHQLKTLITRISDDAKLIIEGDLSQCDKYRTNGSPAYTKSGFFDVWKRLAKVKGVYQIEFTREDCIRSGIVKRVLERYELEEQIILGENNLYELDFNFKPFPDEDEQGIVENEEVITN
;
A
#
# COMPACT_ATOMS: atom_id res chain seq x y z
N VAL A 1 21.64 -32.99 -21.04
CA VAL A 1 20.83 -32.70 -19.84
C VAL A 1 21.62 -31.94 -18.77
N LYS A 2 22.96 -31.86 -18.86
CA LYS A 2 23.81 -31.14 -17.89
C LYS A 2 24.16 -29.69 -18.31
N GLU A 3 23.81 -29.24 -19.49
CA GLU A 3 24.15 -27.88 -19.96
C GLU A 3 23.04 -26.83 -19.79
N VAL A 4 21.79 -27.25 -19.62
CA VAL A 4 20.66 -26.32 -19.48
C VAL A 4 20.54 -25.72 -18.06
N VAL A 5 21.24 -26.26 -17.07
CA VAL A 5 21.16 -25.81 -15.66
C VAL A 5 22.11 -24.66 -15.33
N LYS A 6 23.00 -24.26 -16.26
CA LYS A 6 24.05 -23.28 -15.99
C LYS A 6 23.66 -21.81 -16.25
N GLU A 7 22.52 -21.54 -16.90
CA GLU A 7 22.15 -20.18 -17.32
C GLU A 7 21.19 -19.42 -16.41
N TYR A 8 20.68 -20.04 -15.34
CA TYR A 8 19.74 -19.39 -14.40
C TYR A 8 20.29 -19.24 -12.99
N LYS A 9 21.56 -18.94 -12.83
CA LYS A 9 22.01 -18.25 -11.61
C LYS A 9 21.70 -16.76 -11.76
N LEU A 10 20.42 -16.39 -11.66
CA LEU A 10 20.03 -15.06 -11.25
C LEU A 10 20.79 -14.76 -9.96
N SER A 11 21.73 -13.85 -10.00
CA SER A 11 22.38 -13.30 -8.82
C SER A 11 21.32 -12.47 -8.10
N TYR A 12 20.53 -13.11 -7.24
CA TYR A 12 19.64 -12.38 -6.35
C TYR A 12 20.47 -11.40 -5.53
N PRO A 13 20.00 -10.17 -5.33
CA PRO A 13 20.70 -9.23 -4.45
C PRO A 13 20.93 -9.93 -3.13
N LYS A 14 22.14 -9.88 -2.65
CA LYS A 14 22.68 -10.65 -1.53
C LYS A 14 21.94 -10.48 -0.21
N VAL A 15 20.74 -10.29 -0.04
CA VAL A 15 19.94 -10.09 1.18
C VAL A 15 19.27 -8.72 1.19
N ILE A 16 17.96 -8.71 1.00
CA ILE A 16 17.15 -7.58 1.40
C ILE A 16 17.32 -7.39 2.90
N LYS A 17 17.80 -6.22 3.32
CA LYS A 17 17.99 -5.93 4.75
C LYS A 17 16.66 -6.05 5.47
N LYS A 18 16.64 -6.75 6.60
CA LYS A 18 15.44 -6.84 7.44
C LYS A 18 14.95 -5.46 7.82
N ILE A 19 13.64 -5.26 7.70
CA ILE A 19 12.99 -4.01 8.09
C ILE A 19 13.13 -3.80 9.61
N LYS A 20 13.43 -2.56 10.00
CA LYS A 20 13.39 -2.14 11.40
C LYS A 20 12.09 -1.41 11.64
N PHE A 21 11.15 -2.06 12.28
CA PHE A 21 9.89 -1.43 12.66
C PHE A 21 10.14 -0.39 13.76
N LYS A 22 9.51 0.76 13.62
CA LYS A 22 9.59 1.84 14.60
C LYS A 22 8.36 1.88 15.49
N THR A 23 7.27 1.26 15.08
CA THR A 23 6.02 1.21 15.82
C THR A 23 5.41 -0.18 15.80
N TYR A 24 4.52 -0.43 16.75
CA TYR A 24 3.79 -1.69 16.85
C TYR A 24 2.90 -1.94 15.64
N ASN A 25 2.17 -0.91 15.17
CA ASN A 25 1.29 -1.04 14.02
C ASN A 25 2.05 -1.32 12.71
N GLN A 26 3.28 -0.80 12.56
CA GLN A 26 4.13 -1.20 11.45
C GLN A 26 4.45 -2.69 11.45
N LYS A 27 4.75 -3.25 12.62
CA LYS A 27 5.01 -4.69 12.77
C LYS A 27 3.74 -5.50 12.50
N ARG A 28 2.57 -5.07 13.02
CA ARG A 28 1.28 -5.72 12.74
C ARG A 28 0.95 -5.72 11.25
N PHE A 29 1.12 -4.59 10.58
CA PHE A 29 0.86 -4.47 9.15
C PHE A 29 1.74 -5.43 8.33
N TYR A 30 3.04 -5.45 8.62
CA TYR A 30 3.96 -6.38 7.98
C TYR A 30 3.56 -7.85 8.21
N LYS A 31 3.19 -8.21 9.45
CA LYS A 31 2.74 -9.56 9.80
C LYS A 31 1.42 -9.91 9.11
N ALA A 32 0.48 -8.98 9.01
CA ALA A 32 -0.76 -9.19 8.27
C ALA A 32 -0.50 -9.46 6.78
N ILE A 33 0.44 -8.77 6.16
CA ILE A 33 0.85 -9.04 4.77
C ILE A 33 1.51 -10.41 4.65
N GLU A 34 2.27 -10.84 5.64
CA GLU A 34 2.93 -12.15 5.65
C GLU A 34 1.95 -13.32 5.82
N HIS A 35 0.82 -13.09 6.47
CA HIS A 35 -0.13 -14.13 6.81
C HIS A 35 -0.72 -14.80 5.57
N PRO A 36 -0.69 -16.15 5.48
CA PRO A 36 -1.09 -16.88 4.27
C PRO A 36 -2.59 -16.73 3.94
N ASN A 37 -3.43 -16.59 4.95
CA ASN A 37 -4.89 -16.52 4.77
C ASN A 37 -5.41 -15.11 4.49
N HIS A 38 -4.54 -14.10 4.44
CA HIS A 38 -4.92 -12.74 4.10
C HIS A 38 -4.63 -12.48 2.63
N ASN A 39 -5.68 -12.40 1.81
CA ASN A 39 -5.58 -12.04 0.39
C ASN A 39 -5.65 -10.52 0.18
N ILE A 40 -6.39 -9.81 1.03
CA ILE A 40 -6.56 -8.36 0.97
C ILE A 40 -6.15 -7.75 2.30
N ILE A 41 -5.20 -6.86 2.29
CA ILE A 41 -4.75 -6.13 3.46
C ILE A 41 -4.97 -4.64 3.23
N MET A 42 -5.71 -4.00 4.12
CA MET A 42 -6.03 -2.59 4.03
C MET A 42 -5.34 -1.81 5.14
N GLY A 43 -4.57 -0.79 4.77
CA GLY A 43 -3.89 0.10 5.69
C GLY A 43 -4.45 1.52 5.62
N HIS A 44 -5.12 1.98 6.67
CA HIS A 44 -5.50 3.39 6.85
C HIS A 44 -4.47 4.07 7.74
N ALA A 45 -3.88 5.15 7.28
CA ALA A 45 -2.92 5.92 8.08
C ALA A 45 -2.76 7.33 7.55
N LEU A 46 -2.45 8.24 8.46
CA LEU A 46 -1.91 9.53 8.08
C LEU A 46 -0.60 9.40 7.31
N ALA A 47 -0.30 10.38 6.48
CA ALA A 47 0.94 10.40 5.71
C ALA A 47 2.18 10.29 6.62
N GLY A 48 3.13 9.44 6.23
CA GLY A 48 4.38 9.26 6.98
C GLY A 48 4.40 8.10 7.99
N ALA A 49 3.36 7.26 8.06
CA ALA A 49 3.34 6.04 8.87
C ALA A 49 4.20 4.90 8.28
N GLY A 50 4.72 5.04 7.06
CA GLY A 50 5.62 4.08 6.42
C GLY A 50 4.91 2.90 5.74
N LYS A 51 3.60 2.99 5.48
CA LYS A 51 2.81 1.97 4.77
C LYS A 51 3.49 1.51 3.49
N THR A 52 3.67 2.42 2.55
CA THR A 52 4.20 2.15 1.21
C THR A 52 5.60 1.54 1.25
N TYR A 53 6.45 1.99 2.20
CA TYR A 53 7.77 1.38 2.40
C TYR A 53 7.67 -0.09 2.81
N ILE A 54 6.79 -0.40 3.78
CA ILE A 54 6.59 -1.76 4.30
C ILE A 54 6.03 -2.67 3.20
N SER A 55 5.05 -2.20 2.46
CA SER A 55 4.41 -2.97 1.38
C SER A 55 5.36 -3.25 0.23
N ILE A 56 6.13 -2.25 -0.22
CA ILE A 56 7.13 -2.44 -1.27
C ILE A 56 8.22 -3.40 -0.80
N GLN A 57 8.74 -3.23 0.42
CA GLN A 57 9.76 -4.14 0.92
C GLN A 57 9.25 -5.58 0.97
N LYS A 58 8.04 -5.80 1.51
CA LYS A 58 7.48 -7.15 1.57
C LYS A 58 7.18 -7.73 0.18
N GLY A 59 6.71 -6.90 -0.74
CA GLY A 59 6.50 -7.31 -2.13
C GLY A 59 7.80 -7.75 -2.81
N LEU A 60 8.89 -7.01 -2.61
CA LEU A 60 10.21 -7.38 -3.12
C LEU A 60 10.75 -8.65 -2.44
N GLU A 61 10.55 -8.82 -1.13
CA GLU A 61 10.93 -10.05 -0.42
C GLU A 61 10.21 -11.27 -1.02
N LEU A 62 8.90 -11.17 -1.26
CA LEU A 62 8.11 -12.25 -1.84
C LEU A 62 8.50 -12.50 -3.31
N LEU A 63 8.67 -11.45 -4.12
CA LEU A 63 9.06 -11.56 -5.52
C LEU A 63 10.42 -12.24 -5.71
N LEU A 64 11.36 -11.97 -4.82
CA LEU A 64 12.74 -12.46 -4.91
C LEU A 64 12.99 -13.75 -4.11
N HIS A 65 12.00 -14.22 -3.37
CA HIS A 65 12.14 -15.45 -2.59
C HIS A 65 11.94 -16.70 -3.46
N ARG A 66 12.92 -17.62 -3.43
CA ARG A 66 12.95 -18.82 -4.30
C ARG A 66 11.74 -19.74 -4.19
N LEU A 67 11.11 -19.78 -3.03
CA LEU A 67 9.95 -20.66 -2.75
C LEU A 67 8.62 -19.90 -2.78
N SER A 68 8.64 -18.61 -3.14
CA SER A 68 7.43 -17.83 -3.30
C SER A 68 6.72 -18.19 -4.60
N HIS A 69 5.40 -18.24 -4.54
CA HIS A 69 4.57 -18.37 -5.74
C HIS A 69 4.31 -17.01 -6.42
N ILE A 70 4.72 -15.91 -5.80
CA ILE A 70 4.56 -14.57 -6.37
C ILE A 70 5.56 -14.35 -7.50
N GLU A 71 5.04 -14.08 -8.69
CA GLU A 71 5.81 -13.88 -9.90
C GLU A 71 5.92 -12.41 -10.31
N LYS A 72 4.99 -11.56 -9.83
CA LYS A 72 4.93 -10.13 -10.16
C LYS A 72 4.65 -9.26 -8.95
N LEU A 73 5.31 -8.10 -8.90
CA LEU A 73 4.99 -6.97 -8.04
C LEU A 73 4.34 -5.88 -8.90
N ILE A 74 3.11 -5.53 -8.61
CA ILE A 74 2.34 -4.55 -9.39
C ILE A 74 1.98 -3.38 -8.49
N ILE A 75 2.37 -2.17 -8.89
CA ILE A 75 2.00 -0.94 -8.21
C ILE A 75 0.94 -0.23 -9.03
N ILE A 76 -0.17 0.08 -8.39
CA ILE A 76 -1.32 0.73 -8.99
C ILE A 76 -1.55 2.06 -8.28
N ASN A 77 -1.66 3.14 -9.03
CA ASN A 77 -2.10 4.42 -8.52
C ASN A 77 -3.47 4.77 -9.12
N PRO A 78 -4.37 5.36 -8.34
CA PRO A 78 -5.55 5.99 -8.89
C PRO A 78 -5.11 7.09 -9.86
N THR A 79 -5.77 7.22 -11.01
CA THR A 79 -5.57 8.41 -11.83
C THR A 79 -5.98 9.62 -11.01
N VAL A 80 -5.06 10.53 -10.79
CA VAL A 80 -5.42 11.89 -10.45
C VAL A 80 -6.19 12.40 -11.68
N ASP A 81 -7.46 12.79 -11.52
CA ASP A 81 -8.18 13.49 -12.59
C ASP A 81 -7.40 14.76 -12.92
N VAL A 82 -6.54 14.65 -13.91
CA VAL A 82 -6.10 15.83 -14.65
C VAL A 82 -7.37 16.25 -15.37
N GLY A 83 -8.13 17.16 -14.75
CA GLY A 83 -9.43 17.60 -15.22
C GLY A 83 -9.49 17.75 -16.73
N ASN A 84 -10.45 17.05 -17.36
CA ASN A 84 -10.65 16.81 -18.78
C ASN A 84 -9.71 15.73 -19.35
N GLU A 85 -10.28 14.71 -19.95
CA GLU A 85 -9.62 13.59 -20.63
C GLU A 85 -8.58 14.02 -21.70
N ASP A 86 -8.60 15.29 -22.10
CA ASP A 86 -7.67 15.88 -23.07
C ASP A 86 -6.28 16.23 -22.51
N LYS A 87 -6.05 16.15 -21.19
CA LYS A 87 -4.80 16.64 -20.56
C LYS A 87 -3.74 15.60 -20.29
N LEU A 88 -4.00 14.31 -20.41
CA LEU A 88 -2.94 13.30 -20.52
C LEU A 88 -2.09 13.52 -21.78
N GLY A 89 -2.61 14.26 -22.76
CA GLY A 89 -1.90 14.67 -23.96
C GLY A 89 -0.84 15.76 -23.79
N HIS A 90 -0.84 16.52 -22.70
CA HIS A 90 0.01 17.70 -22.54
C HIS A 90 1.30 17.49 -21.75
N LEU A 91 1.51 16.34 -21.10
CA LEU A 91 2.83 15.99 -20.59
C LEU A 91 3.69 15.49 -21.75
N PRO A 92 4.83 16.13 -22.05
CA PRO A 92 5.76 15.61 -23.04
C PRO A 92 6.32 14.27 -22.55
N GLY A 93 6.36 13.28 -23.42
CA GLY A 93 6.91 11.96 -23.12
C GLY A 93 5.95 10.80 -23.40
N ASP A 94 6.53 9.61 -23.49
CA ASP A 94 5.81 8.34 -23.62
C ASP A 94 4.95 8.08 -22.34
N LEU A 95 3.91 7.25 -22.47
CA LEU A 95 3.06 6.80 -21.36
C LEU A 95 3.89 6.29 -20.17
N MET A 96 5.02 5.65 -20.44
CA MET A 96 5.95 5.15 -19.42
C MET A 96 6.65 6.28 -18.66
N GLU A 97 7.00 7.38 -19.32
CA GLU A 97 7.57 8.56 -18.66
C GLU A 97 6.55 9.25 -17.75
N LYS A 98 5.29 9.32 -18.19
CA LYS A 98 4.18 9.86 -17.39
C LYS A 98 3.89 8.99 -16.15
N ILE A 99 3.92 7.68 -16.31
CA ILE A 99 3.77 6.73 -15.20
C ILE A 99 4.96 6.84 -14.24
N ALA A 100 6.17 7.06 -14.74
CA ALA A 100 7.36 7.20 -13.90
C ALA A 100 7.27 8.39 -12.95
N VAL A 101 6.80 9.55 -13.42
CA VAL A 101 6.61 10.75 -12.58
C VAL A 101 5.67 10.47 -11.39
N HIS A 102 4.56 9.76 -11.62
CA HIS A 102 3.62 9.42 -10.55
C HIS A 102 4.12 8.31 -9.62
N ASN A 103 5.18 7.60 -9.99
CA ASN A 103 5.73 6.48 -9.22
C ASN A 103 7.14 6.77 -8.67
N GLU A 104 7.60 8.02 -8.69
CA GLU A 104 8.93 8.40 -8.18
C GLU A 104 9.16 7.95 -6.74
N SER A 105 8.17 8.10 -5.86
CA SER A 105 8.26 7.68 -4.47
C SER A 105 8.47 6.17 -4.34
N SER A 106 7.73 5.38 -5.10
CA SER A 106 7.86 3.92 -5.12
C SER A 106 9.19 3.48 -5.71
N LEU A 107 9.64 4.09 -6.80
CA LEU A 107 10.96 3.84 -7.39
C LEU A 107 12.09 4.19 -6.40
N PHE A 108 11.99 5.32 -5.72
CA PHE A 108 12.97 5.73 -4.71
C PHE A 108 13.07 4.71 -3.56
N ILE A 109 11.92 4.18 -3.10
CA ILE A 109 11.89 3.12 -2.08
C ILE A 109 12.57 1.86 -2.61
N MET A 110 12.24 1.40 -3.82
CA MET A 110 12.85 0.23 -4.44
C MET A 110 14.37 0.40 -4.60
N HIS A 111 14.82 1.58 -5.06
CA HIS A 111 16.23 1.89 -5.18
C HIS A 111 16.97 1.82 -3.84
N LYS A 112 16.31 2.21 -2.75
CA LYS A 112 16.90 2.08 -1.39
C LYS A 112 17.01 0.63 -0.93
N ILE A 113 16.09 -0.24 -1.34
CA ILE A 113 16.00 -1.63 -0.87
C ILE A 113 16.93 -2.54 -1.68
N ILE A 114 16.82 -2.51 -3.02
CA ILE A 114 17.53 -3.43 -3.93
C ILE A 114 18.52 -2.74 -4.88
N GLY A 115 18.54 -1.40 -4.88
CA GLY A 115 19.39 -0.60 -5.78
C GLY A 115 18.78 -0.31 -7.14
N PRO A 116 19.25 0.76 -7.84
CA PRO A 116 18.65 1.20 -9.09
C PRO A 116 18.84 0.19 -10.24
N VAL A 117 19.98 -0.48 -10.30
CA VAL A 117 20.30 -1.45 -11.37
C VAL A 117 19.37 -2.66 -11.32
N GLU A 118 19.17 -3.25 -10.13
CA GLU A 118 18.28 -4.42 -9.99
C GLU A 118 16.82 -4.02 -10.17
N THR A 119 16.40 -2.85 -9.68
CA THR A 119 15.05 -2.31 -9.92
C THR A 119 14.77 -2.20 -11.42
N LYS A 120 15.67 -1.57 -12.19
CA LYS A 120 15.53 -1.42 -13.64
C LYS A 120 15.42 -2.78 -14.34
N LYS A 121 16.29 -3.72 -13.98
CA LYS A 121 16.26 -5.08 -14.54
C LYS A 121 14.94 -5.81 -14.30
N LEU A 122 14.38 -5.72 -13.08
CA LEU A 122 13.09 -6.35 -12.75
C LEU A 122 11.92 -5.71 -13.50
N ILE A 123 11.97 -4.40 -13.76
CA ILE A 123 10.99 -3.69 -14.59
C ILE A 123 11.11 -4.17 -16.05
N GLU A 124 12.32 -4.20 -16.62
CA GLU A 124 12.55 -4.67 -17.99
C GLU A 124 12.14 -6.13 -18.20
N GLN A 125 12.23 -6.96 -17.16
CA GLN A 125 11.77 -8.35 -17.16
C GLN A 125 10.24 -8.48 -16.96
N GLY A 126 9.51 -7.39 -16.78
CA GLY A 126 8.08 -7.42 -16.48
C GLY A 126 7.73 -8.07 -15.14
N LYS A 127 8.68 -8.16 -14.20
CA LYS A 127 8.46 -8.64 -12.83
C LYS A 127 7.97 -7.55 -11.90
N ILE A 128 8.32 -6.29 -12.19
CA ILE A 128 7.75 -5.11 -11.54
C ILE A 128 6.99 -4.34 -12.61
N GLU A 129 5.72 -4.08 -12.35
CA GLU A 129 4.84 -3.35 -13.25
C GLU A 129 4.20 -2.16 -12.52
N PHE A 130 4.05 -1.05 -13.24
CA PHE A 130 3.27 0.09 -12.79
C PHE A 130 2.02 0.19 -13.65
N ARG A 131 0.88 0.34 -13.02
CA ARG A 131 -0.42 0.40 -13.70
C ARG A 131 -1.28 1.54 -13.19
N VAL A 132 -2.21 1.95 -14.02
CA VAL A 132 -3.23 2.94 -13.71
C VAL A 132 -4.56 2.22 -13.52
N LEU A 133 -5.27 2.58 -12.45
CA LEU A 133 -6.51 1.91 -12.04
C LEU A 133 -7.59 1.90 -13.13
N ASN A 134 -7.62 2.92 -13.99
CA ASN A 134 -8.62 3.03 -15.07
C ASN A 134 -8.44 1.97 -16.18
N PHE A 135 -7.27 1.39 -16.34
CA PHE A 135 -6.95 0.49 -17.46
C PHE A 135 -6.89 -1.00 -17.06
N LEU A 136 -7.59 -1.38 -15.99
CA LEU A 136 -7.58 -2.76 -15.48
C LEU A 136 -8.65 -3.67 -16.11
N ARG A 137 -9.47 -3.18 -17.04
CA ARG A 137 -10.53 -3.99 -17.66
C ARG A 137 -9.93 -5.18 -18.44
N GLY A 138 -10.46 -6.37 -18.19
CA GLY A 138 -10.02 -7.61 -18.87
C GLY A 138 -8.75 -8.25 -18.31
N ILE A 139 -8.18 -7.73 -17.21
CA ILE A 139 -6.99 -8.28 -16.58
C ILE A 139 -7.42 -9.09 -15.35
N ASN A 140 -6.89 -10.29 -15.18
CA ASN A 140 -6.91 -11.04 -13.93
C ASN A 140 -5.51 -11.06 -13.34
N PHE A 141 -5.43 -10.94 -12.02
CA PHE A 141 -4.17 -10.93 -11.29
C PHE A 141 -3.96 -12.28 -10.61
N GLU A 142 -3.09 -13.08 -11.19
CA GLU A 142 -2.68 -14.37 -10.67
C GLU A 142 -1.24 -14.28 -10.20
N LYS A 143 -0.86 -14.98 -9.14
CA LYS A 143 0.49 -15.04 -8.58
C LYS A 143 1.14 -13.66 -8.44
N SER A 144 0.34 -12.67 -8.12
CA SER A 144 0.74 -11.27 -8.11
C SER A 144 0.61 -10.67 -6.72
N TYR A 145 1.61 -9.87 -6.36
CA TYR A 145 1.57 -8.99 -5.20
C TYR A 145 1.26 -7.57 -5.68
N ILE A 146 0.10 -7.07 -5.29
CA ILE A 146 -0.45 -5.83 -5.83
C ILE A 146 -0.50 -4.79 -4.71
N ILE A 147 -0.02 -3.59 -4.97
CA ILE A 147 -0.12 -2.44 -4.08
C ILE A 147 -0.98 -1.39 -4.78
N LEU A 148 -2.10 -1.04 -4.19
CA LEU A 148 -2.85 0.16 -4.54
C LEU A 148 -2.50 1.24 -3.51
N ASP A 149 -1.70 2.22 -3.91
CA ASP A 149 -1.35 3.37 -3.11
C ASP A 149 -2.33 4.53 -3.36
N GLU A 150 -2.47 5.45 -2.41
CA GLU A 150 -3.36 6.62 -2.47
C GLU A 150 -4.84 6.25 -2.78
N ALA A 151 -5.30 5.12 -2.23
CA ALA A 151 -6.61 4.53 -2.53
C ALA A 151 -7.80 5.45 -2.19
N GLN A 152 -7.62 6.46 -1.33
CA GLN A 152 -8.65 7.46 -1.02
C GLN A 152 -9.11 8.24 -2.27
N ASN A 153 -8.26 8.32 -3.29
CA ASN A 153 -8.56 9.00 -4.55
C ASN A 153 -9.27 8.10 -5.59
N ALA A 154 -9.48 6.83 -5.28
CA ALA A 154 -10.21 5.90 -6.13
C ALA A 154 -11.72 5.97 -5.87
N SER A 155 -12.53 5.79 -6.92
CA SER A 155 -13.99 5.66 -6.79
C SER A 155 -14.39 4.26 -6.30
N PRO A 156 -15.60 4.09 -5.71
CA PRO A 156 -16.11 2.78 -5.32
C PRO A 156 -16.14 1.77 -6.48
N HIS A 157 -16.46 2.23 -7.69
CA HIS A 157 -16.50 1.39 -8.88
C HIS A 157 -15.11 0.89 -9.27
N GLN A 158 -14.10 1.75 -9.23
CA GLN A 158 -12.71 1.40 -9.53
C GLN A 158 -12.17 0.36 -8.54
N LEU A 159 -12.39 0.56 -7.23
CA LEU A 159 -11.96 -0.39 -6.21
C LEU A 159 -12.67 -1.73 -6.34
N LYS A 160 -14.00 -1.72 -6.53
CA LYS A 160 -14.74 -2.95 -6.81
C LYS A 160 -14.17 -3.69 -8.01
N THR A 161 -13.85 -2.97 -9.09
CA THR A 161 -13.25 -3.56 -10.30
C THR A 161 -11.90 -4.20 -10.00
N LEU A 162 -11.02 -3.57 -9.24
CA LEU A 162 -9.73 -4.13 -8.85
C LEU A 162 -9.90 -5.39 -7.99
N ILE A 163 -10.67 -5.28 -6.90
CA ILE A 163 -10.85 -6.35 -5.91
C ILE A 163 -11.42 -7.62 -6.55
N THR A 164 -12.35 -7.48 -7.49
CA THR A 164 -12.96 -8.64 -8.17
C THR A 164 -12.07 -9.29 -9.22
N ARG A 165 -10.84 -8.86 -9.39
CA ARG A 165 -9.87 -9.38 -10.39
C ARG A 165 -8.68 -10.08 -9.77
N ILE A 166 -8.60 -10.12 -8.45
CA ILE A 166 -7.55 -10.87 -7.76
C ILE A 166 -7.95 -12.34 -7.69
N SER A 167 -7.00 -13.22 -7.95
CA SER A 167 -7.15 -14.67 -7.74
C SER A 167 -6.77 -15.07 -6.30
N ASP A 168 -7.06 -16.28 -5.90
CA ASP A 168 -6.76 -16.79 -4.56
C ASP A 168 -5.26 -16.87 -4.27
N ASP A 169 -4.43 -16.97 -5.31
CA ASP A 169 -2.97 -16.97 -5.23
C ASP A 169 -2.33 -15.57 -5.35
N ALA A 170 -3.15 -14.53 -5.39
CA ALA A 170 -2.70 -13.15 -5.38
C ALA A 170 -2.89 -12.50 -4.00
N LYS A 171 -2.14 -11.41 -3.78
CA LYS A 171 -2.21 -10.60 -2.57
C LYS A 171 -2.38 -9.14 -2.94
N LEU A 172 -3.41 -8.50 -2.39
CA LEU A 172 -3.72 -7.08 -2.65
C LEU A 172 -3.55 -6.27 -1.36
N ILE A 173 -2.70 -5.27 -1.43
CA ILE A 173 -2.49 -4.27 -0.39
C ILE A 173 -3.16 -2.98 -0.83
N ILE A 174 -4.08 -2.46 -0.03
CA ILE A 174 -4.80 -1.21 -0.30
C ILE A 174 -4.40 -0.20 0.77
N GLU A 175 -3.73 0.86 0.35
CA GLU A 175 -3.24 1.91 1.24
C GLU A 175 -3.95 3.22 0.96
N GLY A 176 -4.40 3.89 2.02
CA GLY A 176 -5.08 5.16 1.88
C GLY A 176 -4.98 6.04 3.13
N ASP A 177 -5.23 7.32 2.91
CA ASP A 177 -5.35 8.34 3.94
C ASP A 177 -6.65 9.12 3.71
N LEU A 178 -7.66 8.85 4.52
CA LEU A 178 -8.97 9.50 4.37
C LEU A 178 -8.95 11.00 4.67
N SER A 179 -7.92 11.49 5.40
CA SER A 179 -7.73 12.93 5.61
C SER A 179 -7.26 13.66 4.35
N GLN A 180 -6.67 12.94 3.39
CA GLN A 180 -6.14 13.47 2.14
C GLN A 180 -7.07 13.17 0.93
N CYS A 181 -8.37 13.16 1.14
CA CYS A 181 -9.36 12.98 0.08
C CYS A 181 -9.56 14.25 -0.74
N ASP A 182 -8.57 14.67 -1.52
CA ASP A 182 -8.63 15.92 -2.27
C ASP A 182 -9.65 15.89 -3.44
N LYS A 183 -9.81 14.74 -4.05
CA LYS A 183 -10.68 14.53 -5.23
C LYS A 183 -12.15 14.79 -4.95
N TYR A 184 -12.61 14.62 -3.73
CA TYR A 184 -14.02 14.62 -3.39
C TYR A 184 -14.45 15.80 -2.51
N ARG A 185 -13.62 16.84 -2.41
CA ARG A 185 -13.99 18.06 -1.68
C ARG A 185 -15.21 18.71 -2.36
N THR A 186 -16.35 18.68 -1.68
CA THR A 186 -17.61 19.33 -2.12
C THR A 186 -18.22 20.07 -0.94
N ASN A 187 -18.85 21.21 -1.24
CA ASN A 187 -19.58 21.99 -0.25
C ASN A 187 -20.70 21.13 0.38
N GLY A 188 -20.62 20.86 1.69
CA GLY A 188 -21.69 20.28 2.48
C GLY A 188 -21.60 18.79 2.87
N SER A 189 -20.61 18.04 2.37
CA SER A 189 -20.38 16.67 2.83
C SER A 189 -18.88 16.41 2.98
N PRO A 190 -18.44 15.64 3.99
CA PRO A 190 -17.04 15.29 4.12
C PRO A 190 -16.53 14.55 2.86
N ALA A 191 -15.40 14.99 2.32
CA ALA A 191 -14.85 14.47 1.05
C ALA A 191 -14.65 12.95 1.07
N TYR A 192 -14.25 12.39 2.21
CA TYR A 192 -13.98 10.97 2.36
C TYR A 192 -15.23 10.09 2.17
N THR A 193 -16.45 10.58 2.38
CA THR A 193 -17.69 9.79 2.23
C THR A 193 -17.94 9.32 0.81
N LYS A 194 -17.33 9.98 -0.18
CA LYS A 194 -17.39 9.60 -1.60
C LYS A 194 -16.20 8.78 -2.05
N SER A 195 -15.19 8.61 -1.19
CA SER A 195 -14.01 7.80 -1.46
C SER A 195 -14.37 6.32 -1.58
N GLY A 196 -13.84 5.67 -2.60
CA GLY A 196 -13.95 4.22 -2.74
C GLY A 196 -13.23 3.48 -1.62
N PHE A 197 -12.15 4.03 -1.10
CA PHE A 197 -11.43 3.44 0.03
C PHE A 197 -12.32 3.36 1.27
N PHE A 198 -13.06 4.42 1.57
CA PHE A 198 -14.00 4.44 2.68
C PHE A 198 -15.15 3.43 2.49
N ASP A 199 -15.74 3.37 1.28
CA ASP A 199 -16.79 2.40 0.96
C ASP A 199 -16.31 0.96 1.15
N VAL A 200 -15.13 0.63 0.60
CA VAL A 200 -14.55 -0.71 0.67
C VAL A 200 -14.11 -1.05 2.10
N TRP A 201 -13.56 -0.09 2.84
CA TRP A 201 -13.22 -0.26 4.25
C TRP A 201 -14.43 -0.76 5.06
N LYS A 202 -15.57 -0.13 4.89
CA LYS A 202 -16.80 -0.55 5.59
C LYS A 202 -17.33 -1.89 5.12
N ARG A 203 -17.36 -2.13 3.82
CA ARG A 203 -17.97 -3.34 3.24
C ARG A 203 -17.17 -4.61 3.52
N LEU A 204 -15.87 -4.51 3.53
CA LEU A 204 -14.99 -5.68 3.67
C LEU A 204 -14.62 -6.01 5.10
N ALA A 205 -15.06 -5.24 6.06
CA ALA A 205 -14.68 -5.37 7.47
C ALA A 205 -14.90 -6.75 8.11
N LYS A 206 -15.80 -7.57 7.57
CA LYS A 206 -16.10 -8.92 8.09
C LYS A 206 -15.87 -10.02 7.04
N VAL A 207 -15.17 -9.71 5.98
CA VAL A 207 -14.92 -10.68 4.92
C VAL A 207 -13.69 -11.53 5.28
N LYS A 208 -13.86 -12.84 5.29
CA LYS A 208 -12.73 -13.76 5.51
C LYS A 208 -11.66 -13.55 4.44
N GLY A 209 -10.39 -13.51 4.85
CA GLY A 209 -9.28 -13.22 3.96
C GLY A 209 -8.96 -11.72 3.81
N VAL A 210 -9.74 -10.85 4.45
CA VAL A 210 -9.48 -9.40 4.52
C VAL A 210 -8.97 -9.04 5.91
N TYR A 211 -7.86 -8.30 5.95
CA TYR A 211 -7.32 -7.73 7.18
C TYR A 211 -7.26 -6.21 7.06
N GLN A 212 -7.68 -5.52 8.11
CA GLN A 212 -7.70 -4.07 8.16
C GLN A 212 -6.89 -3.58 9.35
N ILE A 213 -6.07 -2.58 9.11
CA ILE A 213 -5.28 -1.94 10.16
C ILE A 213 -5.38 -0.43 10.04
N GLU A 214 -5.66 0.21 11.16
CA GLU A 214 -5.60 1.64 11.33
C GLU A 214 -4.32 2.01 12.08
N PHE A 215 -3.55 2.90 11.49
CA PHE A 215 -2.38 3.48 12.13
C PHE A 215 -2.80 4.73 12.89
N THR A 216 -2.20 4.92 14.04
CA THR A 216 -2.44 6.09 14.89
C THR A 216 -1.49 7.24 14.54
N ARG A 217 -1.69 8.40 15.13
CA ARG A 217 -0.76 9.54 15.02
C ARG A 217 0.66 9.20 15.51
N GLU A 218 0.78 8.32 16.47
CA GLU A 218 2.06 7.85 17.03
C GLU A 218 2.89 7.08 15.99
N ASP A 219 2.23 6.46 15.02
CA ASP A 219 2.89 5.75 13.94
C ASP A 219 3.50 6.66 12.87
N CYS A 220 3.19 7.97 12.90
CA CYS A 220 3.78 8.95 11.98
C CYS A 220 5.26 9.20 12.34
N ILE A 221 6.17 8.74 11.47
CA ILE A 221 7.63 8.79 11.69
C ILE A 221 8.23 10.02 10.98
N ARG A 222 7.57 11.15 11.04
CA ARG A 222 8.11 12.39 10.49
C ARG A 222 9.02 13.11 11.50
N SER A 223 9.84 14.02 10.99
CA SER A 223 10.68 14.87 11.86
C SER A 223 9.81 15.67 12.83
N GLY A 224 10.36 16.04 13.99
CA GLY A 224 9.63 16.79 15.00
C GLY A 224 9.06 18.12 14.47
N ILE A 225 9.74 18.77 13.55
CA ILE A 225 9.22 20.00 12.92
C ILE A 225 7.97 19.70 12.08
N VAL A 226 7.97 18.63 11.28
CA VAL A 226 6.82 18.28 10.44
C VAL A 226 5.62 17.89 11.29
N LYS A 227 5.83 17.18 12.41
CA LYS A 227 4.75 16.86 13.35
C LYS A 227 4.11 18.13 13.89
N ARG A 228 4.89 19.09 14.38
CA ARG A 228 4.37 20.38 14.90
C ARG A 228 3.63 21.21 13.84
N VAL A 229 4.12 21.17 12.60
CA VAL A 229 3.43 21.85 11.48
C VAL A 229 2.08 21.20 11.21
N LEU A 230 2.02 19.89 11.12
CA LEU A 230 0.76 19.16 10.91
C LEU A 230 -0.25 19.39 12.04
N GLU A 231 0.20 19.35 13.29
CA GLU A 231 -0.62 19.69 14.46
C GLU A 231 -1.24 21.09 14.34
N ARG A 232 -0.50 22.06 13.80
CA ARG A 232 -1.00 23.42 13.62
C ARG A 232 -2.07 23.51 12.54
N TYR A 233 -1.83 22.86 11.38
CA TYR A 233 -2.84 22.81 10.31
C TYR A 233 -4.12 22.12 10.77
N GLU A 234 -4.03 21.01 11.49
CA GLU A 234 -5.18 20.28 12.01
C GLU A 234 -5.99 21.12 13.02
N LEU A 235 -5.32 21.89 13.89
CA LEU A 235 -5.99 22.81 14.80
C LEU A 235 -6.77 23.91 14.06
N GLU A 236 -6.22 24.45 12.99
CA GLU A 236 -6.88 25.46 12.16
C GLU A 236 -8.08 24.88 11.41
N GLU A 237 -7.97 23.67 10.87
CA GLU A 237 -9.11 22.97 10.23
C GLU A 237 -10.24 22.68 11.24
N GLN A 238 -9.93 22.28 12.47
CA GLN A 238 -10.92 22.07 13.52
C GLN A 238 -11.64 23.38 13.89
N ILE A 239 -10.93 24.49 13.95
CA ILE A 239 -11.51 25.81 14.22
C ILE A 239 -12.41 26.28 13.09
N ILE A 240 -12.01 26.06 11.84
CA ILE A 240 -12.76 26.47 10.64
C ILE A 240 -14.04 25.62 10.44
N LEU A 241 -13.98 24.33 10.74
CA LEU A 241 -15.09 23.39 10.56
C LEU A 241 -16.08 23.41 11.72
N GLY A 242 -15.78 24.15 12.82
CA GLY A 242 -16.62 24.22 14.01
C GLY A 242 -16.93 22.83 14.56
N GLU A 243 -16.28 22.43 15.62
CA GLU A 243 -16.50 21.28 16.53
C GLU A 243 -17.12 19.96 15.97
N ASN A 244 -17.38 19.85 14.68
CA ASN A 244 -17.74 18.58 14.09
C ASN A 244 -16.47 17.74 13.91
N ASN A 245 -16.09 17.08 15.01
CA ASN A 245 -14.96 16.15 15.09
C ASN A 245 -15.00 15.16 13.93
N LEU A 246 -14.16 15.39 12.92
CA LEU A 246 -13.85 14.40 11.91
C LEU A 246 -13.27 13.10 12.51
N TYR A 247 -12.84 13.15 13.77
CA TYR A 247 -12.28 12.05 14.54
C TYR A 247 -13.28 11.30 15.43
N GLU A 248 -14.51 11.80 15.59
CA GLU A 248 -15.65 11.02 16.09
C GLU A 248 -16.37 10.24 15.00
N LEU A 249 -15.69 9.95 13.92
CA LEU A 249 -16.09 8.79 13.15
C LEU A 249 -15.93 7.62 14.09
N ASP A 250 -17.08 7.10 14.51
CA ASP A 250 -17.19 5.89 15.30
C ASP A 250 -16.61 4.72 14.50
N PHE A 251 -15.27 4.72 14.39
CA PHE A 251 -14.47 3.56 14.01
C PHE A 251 -14.47 2.57 15.17
N ASN A 252 -15.53 2.54 16.02
CA ASN A 252 -15.80 1.49 17.00
C ASN A 252 -15.99 0.12 16.32
N PHE A 253 -15.26 -0.04 15.23
CA PHE A 253 -15.04 -1.30 14.60
C PHE A 253 -13.87 -1.96 15.32
N LYS A 254 -14.17 -2.71 16.39
CA LYS A 254 -13.20 -3.67 16.91
C LYS A 254 -12.89 -4.62 15.77
N PRO A 255 -11.66 -4.65 15.24
CA PRO A 255 -11.26 -5.75 14.39
C PRO A 255 -11.56 -7.04 15.16
N PHE A 256 -11.81 -8.14 14.43
CA PHE A 256 -11.94 -9.44 15.07
C PHE A 256 -10.83 -9.59 16.10
N PRO A 257 -11.15 -10.06 17.32
CA PRO A 257 -10.10 -10.47 18.24
C PRO A 257 -9.25 -11.46 17.46
N ASP A 258 -7.97 -11.14 17.35
CA ASP A 258 -7.00 -12.03 16.73
C ASP A 258 -7.14 -13.38 17.45
N GLU A 259 -7.62 -14.41 16.76
CA GLU A 259 -7.60 -15.79 17.29
C GLU A 259 -6.16 -16.20 17.65
N ASP A 260 -5.18 -15.38 17.25
CA ASP A 260 -3.74 -15.57 17.47
C ASP A 260 -3.16 -14.78 18.66
N GLU A 261 -3.94 -13.98 19.41
CA GLU A 261 -3.39 -13.32 20.62
C GLU A 261 -2.98 -14.31 21.73
N GLN A 262 -3.41 -15.57 21.63
CA GLN A 262 -2.97 -16.60 22.57
C GLN A 262 -1.61 -17.24 22.20
N GLY A 263 -1.02 -16.92 21.04
CA GLY A 263 0.23 -17.52 20.54
C GLY A 263 1.48 -16.64 20.62
N ILE A 264 1.39 -15.39 21.08
CA ILE A 264 2.55 -14.46 21.13
C ILE A 264 2.97 -14.18 22.59
N VAL A 265 2.72 -15.11 23.49
CA VAL A 265 3.35 -15.08 24.82
C VAL A 265 4.56 -15.99 24.80
N GLU A 266 5.72 -15.37 25.01
CA GLU A 266 7.00 -15.96 25.44
C GLU A 266 7.81 -16.76 24.42
N ASN A 267 8.81 -16.11 23.85
CA ASN A 267 10.20 -16.60 23.87
C ASN A 267 11.13 -15.39 23.69
N GLU A 268 11.30 -14.61 24.74
CA GLU A 268 12.50 -13.82 24.94
C GLU A 268 13.57 -14.78 25.46
N GLU A 269 14.31 -15.44 24.57
CA GLU A 269 15.60 -15.99 24.92
C GLU A 269 16.58 -14.84 25.13
N VAL A 270 16.81 -14.55 26.39
CA VAL A 270 17.93 -13.78 26.89
C VAL A 270 19.19 -14.54 26.51
N ILE A 271 19.89 -14.07 25.49
CA ILE A 271 21.28 -14.47 25.28
C ILE A 271 22.15 -13.54 26.14
N THR A 272 22.42 -13.95 27.35
CA THR A 272 23.58 -13.51 28.16
C THR A 272 24.81 -14.24 27.68
N ASN A 273 25.86 -13.45 27.47
CA ASN A 273 27.26 -13.69 27.17
C ASN A 273 27.69 -13.59 25.72
#